data_7b8c64666fa90270b72d27fe074ffadb
#
_entry.id   7b8c64666fa90270b72d27fe074ffadb
#
_cell.length_a   1.000
_cell.length_b   1.000
_cell.length_c   1.000
_cell.angle_alpha   90.00
_cell.angle_beta   90.00
_cell.angle_gamma   90.00
#
_symmetry.space_group_name_H-M   'P 1'
#
loop_
_entity.id
_entity.type
_entity.pdbx_description
1 polymer ?
#
loop_
_entity_poly.entity_id
_entity_poly.type
_entity_poly.pdbx_seq_one_letter_code
_entity_poly.pdbx_strand_id
1 'polypeptide(L)'
;MAEQEKVGKPWNDDELDAIVSDYFSMLRAELSRQPYIKSHHSAVLMQQIGRTHRSVEFKHQNISAVLEEMGLPWIVGYKPKRNYQASIFGAIDRYLSSNEEVVYHQLPPKVLSVADDGAAFVDAPRLELQPTRPWQLERLVRKFDPVERDLRNRSLGRAGEEFVLEIEKRKLEKSQRPDLLKKIRWVSQDEGDGAGYDILSFEPDGRERLIEVKTTNGAARNAVLSF
;
A
#
# COMPACT_ATOMS: atom_id res chain seq x y z
N MET A 1 -28.77 20.80 15.73
CA MET A 1 -28.84 20.11 17.04
C MET A 1 -28.61 18.60 16.98
N ALA A 2 -28.84 17.93 15.86
CA ALA A 2 -28.61 16.46 15.72
C ALA A 2 -27.12 16.02 15.74
N GLU A 3 -26.19 16.89 15.34
CA GLU A 3 -24.75 16.56 15.28
C GLU A 3 -24.09 16.31 16.65
N GLN A 4 -24.56 16.97 17.71
CA GLN A 4 -24.00 16.81 19.06
C GLN A 4 -24.46 15.50 19.75
N GLU A 5 -25.58 14.93 19.32
CA GLU A 5 -26.17 13.75 19.95
C GLU A 5 -25.42 12.44 19.71
N LYS A 6 -24.59 12.37 18.64
CA LYS A 6 -23.84 11.17 18.24
C LYS A 6 -22.34 11.21 18.59
N VAL A 7 -21.86 12.30 19.17
CA VAL A 7 -20.44 12.39 19.60
C VAL A 7 -20.14 11.34 20.66
N GLY A 8 -19.09 10.54 20.44
CA GLY A 8 -18.67 9.46 21.34
C GLY A 8 -19.51 8.17 21.26
N LYS A 9 -20.65 8.18 20.56
CA LYS A 9 -21.43 6.95 20.35
C LYS A 9 -20.78 6.04 19.30
N PRO A 10 -20.86 4.69 19.48
CA PRO A 10 -20.38 3.75 18.47
C PRO A 10 -21.11 3.98 17.13
N TRP A 11 -20.45 3.65 16.03
CA TRP A 11 -21.02 3.66 14.70
C TRP A 11 -21.89 2.40 14.50
N ASN A 12 -23.07 2.56 13.97
CA ASN A 12 -23.92 1.44 13.56
C ASN A 12 -23.58 0.98 12.13
N ASP A 13 -24.15 -0.16 11.72
CA ASP A 13 -23.86 -0.76 10.42
C ASP A 13 -24.29 0.13 9.25
N ASP A 14 -25.46 0.79 9.31
CA ASP A 14 -25.93 1.68 8.25
C ASP A 14 -25.00 2.88 8.05
N GLU A 15 -24.52 3.47 9.15
CA GLU A 15 -23.55 4.57 9.10
C GLU A 15 -22.20 4.12 8.51
N LEU A 16 -21.77 2.90 8.86
CA LEU A 16 -20.53 2.32 8.35
C LEU A 16 -20.66 1.94 6.87
N ASP A 17 -21.77 1.39 6.46
CA ASP A 17 -22.04 1.05 5.06
C ASP A 17 -22.11 2.31 4.19
N ALA A 18 -22.75 3.38 4.69
CA ALA A 18 -22.83 4.65 4.00
C ALA A 18 -21.43 5.27 3.80
N ILE A 19 -20.60 5.33 4.85
CA ILE A 19 -19.27 5.94 4.75
C ILE A 19 -18.30 5.09 3.91
N VAL A 20 -18.40 3.77 3.94
CA VAL A 20 -17.60 2.87 3.08
C VAL A 20 -18.00 3.06 1.63
N SER A 21 -19.31 3.11 1.32
CA SER A 21 -19.81 3.36 -0.04
C SER A 21 -19.34 4.71 -0.59
N ASP A 22 -19.43 5.77 0.21
CA ASP A 22 -18.92 7.11 -0.15
C ASP A 22 -17.42 7.11 -0.41
N TYR A 23 -16.64 6.48 0.47
CA TYR A 23 -15.19 6.34 0.32
C TYR A 23 -14.82 5.66 -1.01
N PHE A 24 -15.42 4.52 -1.31
CA PHE A 24 -15.13 3.80 -2.56
C PHE A 24 -15.62 4.54 -3.80
N SER A 25 -16.68 5.35 -3.71
CA SER A 25 -17.09 6.25 -4.78
C SER A 25 -16.00 7.27 -5.11
N MET A 26 -15.44 7.95 -4.09
CA MET A 26 -14.31 8.85 -4.25
C MET A 26 -13.04 8.14 -4.75
N LEU A 27 -12.74 6.95 -4.22
CA LEU A 27 -11.57 6.18 -4.63
C LEU A 27 -11.65 5.79 -6.11
N ARG A 28 -12.82 5.36 -6.60
CA ARG A 28 -13.03 5.07 -8.02
C ARG A 28 -12.82 6.31 -8.89
N ALA A 29 -13.34 7.46 -8.47
CA ALA A 29 -13.14 8.72 -9.19
C ALA A 29 -11.64 9.08 -9.26
N GLU A 30 -10.91 8.97 -8.13
CA GLU A 30 -9.47 9.25 -8.08
C GLU A 30 -8.67 8.31 -9.00
N LEU A 31 -8.96 7.01 -8.98
CA LEU A 31 -8.29 6.01 -9.82
C LEU A 31 -8.59 6.21 -11.31
N SER A 32 -9.82 6.63 -11.63
CA SER A 32 -10.25 6.94 -13.00
C SER A 32 -9.84 8.35 -13.45
N ARG A 33 -9.11 9.10 -12.60
CA ARG A 33 -8.72 10.51 -12.84
C ARG A 33 -9.93 11.43 -13.10
N GLN A 34 -11.07 11.09 -12.52
CA GLN A 34 -12.27 11.93 -12.56
C GLN A 34 -12.24 12.94 -11.40
N PRO A 35 -12.62 14.19 -11.62
CA PRO A 35 -12.64 15.18 -10.56
C PRO A 35 -13.73 14.85 -9.52
N TYR A 36 -13.40 15.02 -8.24
CA TYR A 36 -14.36 14.96 -7.14
C TYR A 36 -13.97 15.96 -6.04
N ILE A 37 -14.93 16.33 -5.20
CA ILE A 37 -14.74 17.33 -4.16
C ILE A 37 -15.01 16.68 -2.79
N LYS A 38 -13.97 16.41 -2.02
CA LYS A 38 -14.03 15.77 -0.69
C LYS A 38 -14.98 16.48 0.28
N SER A 39 -15.01 17.82 0.29
CA SER A 39 -15.91 18.58 1.16
C SER A 39 -17.38 18.40 0.79
N HIS A 40 -17.71 18.23 -0.48
CA HIS A 40 -19.07 17.93 -0.93
C HIS A 40 -19.51 16.54 -0.46
N HIS A 41 -18.71 15.50 -0.68
CA HIS A 41 -18.94 14.15 -0.17
C HIS A 41 -19.15 14.16 1.35
N SER A 42 -18.26 14.82 2.09
CA SER A 42 -18.38 14.95 3.53
C SER A 42 -19.67 15.65 3.96
N ALA A 43 -20.08 16.73 3.27
CA ALA A 43 -21.31 17.47 3.61
C ALA A 43 -22.56 16.61 3.40
N VAL A 44 -22.67 15.91 2.26
CA VAL A 44 -23.77 14.99 1.97
C VAL A 44 -23.83 13.86 2.99
N LEU A 45 -22.69 13.24 3.27
CA LEU A 45 -22.60 12.14 4.22
C LEU A 45 -22.99 12.58 5.65
N MET A 46 -22.51 13.75 6.10
CA MET A 46 -22.88 14.32 7.40
C MET A 46 -24.39 14.51 7.55
N GLN A 47 -25.07 14.98 6.49
CA GLN A 47 -26.54 15.10 6.48
C GLN A 47 -27.24 13.75 6.58
N GLN A 48 -26.70 12.74 5.89
CA GLN A 48 -27.28 11.40 5.86
C GLN A 48 -27.11 10.67 7.21
N ILE A 49 -25.92 10.72 7.81
CA ILE A 49 -25.62 9.90 9.00
C ILE A 49 -25.64 10.69 10.31
N GLY A 50 -25.72 12.02 10.27
CA GLY A 50 -25.76 12.89 11.47
C GLY A 50 -24.47 12.83 12.30
N ARG A 51 -23.30 12.69 11.67
CA ARG A 51 -21.99 12.70 12.32
C ARG A 51 -21.23 13.99 11.98
N THR A 52 -20.28 14.39 12.83
CA THR A 52 -19.44 15.57 12.60
C THR A 52 -18.42 15.35 11.49
N HIS A 53 -17.99 16.41 10.83
CA HIS A 53 -16.95 16.40 9.81
C HIS A 53 -15.68 15.66 10.28
N ARG A 54 -15.21 15.97 11.50
CA ARG A 54 -14.02 15.35 12.09
C ARG A 54 -14.20 13.83 12.24
N SER A 55 -15.40 13.38 12.62
CA SER A 55 -15.72 11.96 12.78
C SER A 55 -15.73 11.24 11.43
N VAL A 56 -16.28 11.86 10.39
CA VAL A 56 -16.30 11.38 9.01
C VAL A 56 -14.87 11.25 8.47
N GLU A 57 -14.08 12.33 8.57
CA GLU A 57 -12.69 12.33 8.12
C GLU A 57 -11.86 11.24 8.80
N PHE A 58 -12.04 11.08 10.11
CA PHE A 58 -11.33 10.04 10.87
C PHE A 58 -11.70 8.63 10.41
N LYS A 59 -12.97 8.38 10.08
CA LYS A 59 -13.40 7.09 9.52
C LYS A 59 -12.84 6.85 8.11
N HIS A 60 -12.78 7.86 7.26
CA HIS A 60 -12.10 7.75 5.96
C HIS A 60 -10.62 7.36 6.12
N GLN A 61 -9.92 7.95 7.09
CA GLN A 61 -8.53 7.57 7.41
C GLN A 61 -8.42 6.13 7.95
N ASN A 62 -9.43 5.64 8.68
CA ASN A 62 -9.47 4.24 9.11
C ASN A 62 -9.71 3.29 7.92
N ILE A 63 -10.57 3.64 6.97
CA ILE A 63 -10.77 2.85 5.75
C ILE A 63 -9.45 2.79 4.96
N SER A 64 -8.76 3.93 4.79
CA SER A 64 -7.44 3.96 4.16
C SER A 64 -6.45 3.01 4.85
N ALA A 65 -6.45 2.93 6.18
CA ALA A 65 -5.57 2.03 6.91
C ALA A 65 -5.90 0.55 6.65
N VAL A 66 -7.18 0.20 6.57
CA VAL A 66 -7.60 -1.18 6.25
C VAL A 66 -7.20 -1.53 4.82
N LEU A 67 -7.43 -0.64 3.85
CA LEU A 67 -7.04 -0.86 2.45
C LEU A 67 -5.52 -0.97 2.30
N GLU A 68 -4.74 -0.15 3.02
CA GLU A 68 -3.28 -0.27 3.07
C GLU A 68 -2.84 -1.65 3.56
N GLU A 69 -3.44 -2.16 4.65
CA GLU A 69 -3.15 -3.50 5.18
C GLU A 69 -3.55 -4.63 4.23
N MET A 70 -4.56 -4.39 3.39
CA MET A 70 -4.98 -5.32 2.34
C MET A 70 -4.10 -5.22 1.07
N GLY A 71 -3.15 -4.27 1.01
CA GLY A 71 -2.36 -4.00 -0.19
C GLY A 71 -3.16 -3.33 -1.31
N LEU A 72 -4.29 -2.70 -0.99
CA LEU A 72 -5.15 -2.00 -1.93
C LEU A 72 -4.82 -0.49 -1.95
N PRO A 73 -5.04 0.22 -3.07
CA PRO A 73 -4.89 1.66 -3.12
C PRO A 73 -5.90 2.35 -2.20
N TRP A 74 -5.51 3.51 -1.70
CA TRP A 74 -6.33 4.34 -0.83
C TRP A 74 -6.25 5.81 -1.30
N ILE A 75 -7.24 6.63 -0.89
CA ILE A 75 -7.38 8.03 -1.34
C ILE A 75 -6.21 8.87 -0.82
N VAL A 76 -5.44 9.49 -1.74
CA VAL A 76 -4.39 10.43 -1.40
C VAL A 76 -4.97 11.61 -0.62
N GLY A 77 -4.46 11.83 0.60
CA GLY A 77 -4.95 12.88 1.50
C GLY A 77 -5.84 12.37 2.64
N TYR A 78 -6.32 11.13 2.62
CA TYR A 78 -6.82 10.44 3.81
C TYR A 78 -5.73 9.50 4.34
N LYS A 79 -4.71 10.06 5.03
CA LYS A 79 -3.59 9.29 5.56
C LYS A 79 -4.05 8.17 6.48
N PRO A 80 -3.58 6.92 6.28
CA PRO A 80 -3.96 5.76 7.08
C PRO A 80 -3.81 5.96 8.57
N LYS A 81 -4.87 5.67 9.34
CA LYS A 81 -4.87 5.66 10.81
C LYS A 81 -5.41 4.33 11.34
N ARG A 82 -4.54 3.59 12.03
CA ARG A 82 -4.77 2.21 12.48
C ARG A 82 -5.56 2.05 13.78
N ASN A 83 -6.01 3.14 14.41
CA ASN A 83 -6.87 3.08 15.59
C ASN A 83 -8.36 2.91 15.25
N TYR A 84 -8.66 1.97 14.39
CA TYR A 84 -9.98 1.66 13.91
C TYR A 84 -10.77 0.74 14.87
N GLN A 85 -12.09 0.86 14.86
CA GLN A 85 -13.00 -0.07 15.53
C GLN A 85 -13.19 -1.32 14.66
N ALA A 86 -13.32 -2.49 15.26
CA ALA A 86 -13.46 -3.76 14.55
C ALA A 86 -14.67 -3.83 13.60
N SER A 87 -15.74 -3.08 13.89
CA SER A 87 -16.94 -2.99 13.04
C SER A 87 -16.67 -2.48 11.62
N ILE A 88 -15.57 -1.72 11.40
CA ILE A 88 -15.23 -1.21 10.07
C ILE A 88 -14.88 -2.36 9.10
N PHE A 89 -14.32 -3.45 9.60
CA PHE A 89 -13.96 -4.61 8.76
C PHE A 89 -15.20 -5.27 8.15
N GLY A 90 -16.29 -5.38 8.93
CA GLY A 90 -17.56 -5.93 8.45
C GLY A 90 -18.18 -5.09 7.33
N ALA A 91 -18.15 -3.78 7.47
CA ALA A 91 -18.67 -2.87 6.44
C ALA A 91 -17.84 -2.93 5.14
N ILE A 92 -16.51 -2.96 5.25
CA ILE A 92 -15.62 -3.13 4.09
C ILE A 92 -15.85 -4.50 3.44
N ASP A 93 -15.99 -5.57 4.24
CA ASP A 93 -16.30 -6.91 3.74
C ASP A 93 -17.61 -6.95 2.95
N ARG A 94 -18.70 -6.37 3.48
CA ARG A 94 -19.99 -6.28 2.80
C ARG A 94 -19.87 -5.55 1.47
N TYR A 95 -19.20 -4.39 1.48
CA TYR A 95 -19.02 -3.58 0.27
C TYR A 95 -18.24 -4.35 -0.82
N LEU A 96 -17.08 -4.88 -0.48
CA LEU A 96 -16.22 -5.60 -1.42
C LEU A 96 -16.89 -6.88 -1.94
N SER A 97 -17.64 -7.60 -1.11
CA SER A 97 -18.39 -8.80 -1.53
C SER A 97 -19.54 -8.48 -2.49
N SER A 98 -20.13 -7.29 -2.38
CA SER A 98 -21.21 -6.84 -3.28
C SER A 98 -20.69 -6.15 -4.54
N ASN A 99 -19.39 -5.85 -4.61
CA ASN A 99 -18.75 -5.09 -5.69
C ASN A 99 -17.43 -5.76 -6.12
N GLU A 100 -17.48 -7.04 -6.40
CA GLU A 100 -16.27 -7.84 -6.73
C GLU A 100 -15.46 -7.27 -7.90
N GLU A 101 -16.12 -6.68 -8.90
CA GLU A 101 -15.45 -6.03 -10.04
C GLU A 101 -14.52 -4.88 -9.61
N VAL A 102 -14.82 -4.19 -8.51
CA VAL A 102 -13.99 -3.09 -8.00
C VAL A 102 -12.64 -3.61 -7.50
N VAL A 103 -12.63 -4.82 -6.94
CA VAL A 103 -11.40 -5.44 -6.40
C VAL A 103 -10.49 -5.94 -7.52
N TYR A 104 -11.09 -6.52 -8.58
CA TYR A 104 -10.33 -7.25 -9.60
C TYR A 104 -9.95 -6.42 -10.84
N HIS A 105 -10.77 -5.44 -11.22
CA HIS A 105 -10.61 -4.76 -12.52
C HIS A 105 -10.21 -3.28 -12.43
N GLN A 106 -10.40 -2.62 -11.31
CA GLN A 106 -10.22 -1.17 -11.20
C GLN A 106 -9.08 -0.73 -10.28
N LEU A 107 -8.41 -1.66 -9.62
CA LEU A 107 -7.31 -1.34 -8.71
C LEU A 107 -5.97 -1.82 -9.31
N PRO A 108 -5.39 -1.08 -10.27
CA PRO A 108 -4.07 -1.43 -10.77
C PRO A 108 -3.06 -1.42 -9.64
N PRO A 109 -2.09 -2.35 -9.63
CA PRO A 109 -0.96 -2.24 -8.72
C PRO A 109 -0.34 -0.86 -8.92
N LYS A 110 0.01 -0.20 -7.81
CA LYS A 110 0.65 1.12 -7.87
C LYS A 110 1.99 0.96 -8.56
N VAL A 111 2.08 1.35 -9.83
CA VAL A 111 3.34 1.35 -10.56
C VAL A 111 4.24 2.40 -9.91
N LEU A 112 5.38 1.96 -9.41
CA LEU A 112 6.41 2.85 -8.88
C LEU A 112 6.97 3.69 -10.05
N SER A 113 6.79 4.99 -10.01
CA SER A 113 7.43 5.88 -10.97
C SER A 113 8.87 6.14 -10.55
N VAL A 114 9.81 5.99 -11.47
CA VAL A 114 11.26 6.17 -11.30
C VAL A 114 11.66 7.66 -11.12
N ALA A 115 10.78 8.52 -10.64
CA ALA A 115 11.02 9.96 -10.61
C ALA A 115 11.86 10.47 -9.42
N ASP A 116 12.30 9.61 -8.50
CA ASP A 116 13.01 10.08 -7.33
C ASP A 116 14.38 9.38 -7.15
N ASP A 117 15.45 10.15 -7.34
CA ASP A 117 16.85 9.73 -7.12
C ASP A 117 17.16 9.46 -5.61
N GLY A 118 16.15 9.48 -4.77
CA GLY A 118 16.25 9.35 -3.33
C GLY A 118 15.96 7.94 -2.77
N ALA A 119 16.37 6.86 -3.44
CA ALA A 119 16.37 5.55 -2.82
C ALA A 119 17.32 5.57 -1.61
N ALA A 120 16.74 5.68 -0.41
CA ALA A 120 17.52 5.65 0.82
C ALA A 120 17.84 4.19 1.15
N PHE A 121 19.10 3.83 1.08
CA PHE A 121 19.61 2.62 1.73
C PHE A 121 19.48 2.82 3.24
N VAL A 122 18.77 1.93 3.91
CA VAL A 122 18.63 1.94 5.37
C VAL A 122 19.21 0.64 5.93
N ASP A 123 19.82 0.73 7.12
CA ASP A 123 20.23 -0.45 7.86
C ASP A 123 19.02 -1.38 8.08
N ALA A 124 19.30 -2.69 8.14
CA ALA A 124 18.26 -3.69 8.37
C ALA A 124 17.39 -3.29 9.57
N PRO A 125 16.05 -3.16 9.41
CA PRO A 125 15.20 -2.78 10.51
C PRO A 125 15.32 -3.82 11.61
N ARG A 126 15.50 -3.38 12.86
CA ARG A 126 15.36 -4.28 14.00
C ARG A 126 13.98 -4.90 13.92
N LEU A 127 13.90 -6.22 14.04
CA LEU A 127 12.63 -6.96 14.10
C LEU A 127 11.84 -6.48 15.31
N GLU A 128 11.12 -5.39 15.16
CA GLU A 128 10.04 -5.06 16.07
C GLU A 128 8.93 -6.06 15.81
N LEU A 129 8.53 -6.78 16.85
CA LEU A 129 7.35 -7.65 16.80
C LEU A 129 6.19 -6.80 16.30
N GLN A 130 5.78 -7.02 15.06
CA GLN A 130 4.63 -6.32 14.50
C GLN A 130 3.43 -6.60 15.39
N PRO A 131 2.66 -5.59 15.80
CA PRO A 131 1.46 -5.80 16.56
C PRO A 131 0.58 -6.82 15.84
N THR A 132 0.14 -7.86 16.54
CA THR A 132 -0.72 -8.91 15.99
C THR A 132 -1.93 -8.25 15.33
N ARG A 133 -2.11 -8.50 14.05
CA ARG A 133 -3.26 -7.99 13.30
C ARG A 133 -4.55 -8.50 13.92
N PRO A 134 -5.61 -7.67 14.02
CA PRO A 134 -6.92 -8.17 14.42
C PRO A 134 -7.35 -9.33 13.51
N TRP A 135 -7.88 -10.41 14.09
CA TRP A 135 -8.27 -11.59 13.32
C TRP A 135 -9.30 -11.29 12.22
N GLN A 136 -10.16 -10.28 12.43
CA GLN A 136 -11.12 -9.80 11.45
C GLN A 136 -10.43 -9.23 10.21
N LEU A 137 -9.33 -8.51 10.41
CA LEU A 137 -8.51 -7.98 9.31
C LEU A 137 -7.80 -9.12 8.57
N GLU A 138 -7.25 -10.09 9.28
CA GLU A 138 -6.64 -11.27 8.66
C GLU A 138 -7.66 -12.05 7.81
N ARG A 139 -8.87 -12.22 8.33
CA ARG A 139 -9.96 -12.86 7.60
C ARG A 139 -10.32 -12.07 6.33
N LEU A 140 -10.43 -10.75 6.43
CA LEU A 140 -10.72 -9.87 5.29
C LEU A 140 -9.63 -10.00 4.21
N VAL A 141 -8.37 -9.93 4.62
CA VAL A 141 -7.21 -10.09 3.74
C VAL A 141 -7.21 -11.43 3.02
N ARG A 142 -7.55 -12.53 3.72
CA ARG A 142 -7.61 -13.87 3.12
C ARG A 142 -8.80 -14.06 2.18
N LYS A 143 -9.95 -13.48 2.51
CA LYS A 143 -11.18 -13.61 1.72
C LYS A 143 -11.05 -12.98 0.34
N PHE A 144 -10.38 -11.82 0.26
CA PHE A 144 -10.18 -11.11 -1.00
C PHE A 144 -8.88 -11.55 -1.68
N ASP A 145 -8.84 -12.81 -1.98
CA ASP A 145 -7.99 -13.58 -2.88
C ASP A 145 -6.46 -13.59 -2.60
N PRO A 146 -5.98 -14.67 -1.97
CA PRO A 146 -4.55 -14.87 -1.76
C PRO A 146 -3.79 -15.10 -3.08
N VAL A 147 -4.40 -15.66 -4.11
CA VAL A 147 -3.72 -15.96 -5.41
C VAL A 147 -3.48 -14.67 -6.18
N GLU A 148 -4.51 -13.83 -6.32
CA GLU A 148 -4.39 -12.50 -6.94
C GLU A 148 -3.47 -11.59 -6.14
N ARG A 149 -3.49 -11.71 -4.82
CA ARG A 149 -2.56 -10.99 -3.96
C ARG A 149 -1.13 -11.45 -4.16
N ASP A 150 -0.89 -12.74 -4.23
CA ASP A 150 0.43 -13.31 -4.52
C ASP A 150 0.94 -12.88 -5.90
N LEU A 151 0.09 -12.92 -6.92
CA LEU A 151 0.44 -12.43 -8.26
C LEU A 151 0.80 -10.94 -8.23
N ARG A 152 0.02 -10.12 -7.53
CA ARG A 152 0.31 -8.68 -7.38
C ARG A 152 1.58 -8.45 -6.57
N ASN A 153 1.79 -9.21 -5.49
CA ASN A 153 3.00 -9.09 -4.67
C ASN A 153 4.24 -9.50 -5.47
N ARG A 154 4.16 -10.58 -6.27
CA ARG A 154 5.25 -10.98 -7.18
C ARG A 154 5.53 -9.93 -8.24
N SER A 155 4.49 -9.38 -8.86
CA SER A 155 4.62 -8.31 -9.84
C SER A 155 5.23 -7.05 -9.23
N LEU A 156 4.81 -6.69 -8.02
CA LEU A 156 5.35 -5.56 -7.27
C LEU A 156 6.80 -5.82 -6.83
N GLY A 157 7.11 -7.01 -6.33
CA GLY A 157 8.46 -7.45 -5.97
C GLY A 157 9.40 -7.31 -7.16
N ARG A 158 9.00 -7.90 -8.29
CA ARG A 158 9.77 -7.84 -9.54
C ARG A 158 10.01 -6.40 -10.02
N ALA A 159 8.98 -5.53 -9.97
CA ALA A 159 9.13 -4.12 -10.33
C ALA A 159 10.09 -3.37 -9.39
N GLY A 160 10.10 -3.73 -8.10
CA GLY A 160 11.06 -3.18 -7.13
C GLY A 160 12.48 -3.63 -7.39
N GLU A 161 12.69 -4.90 -7.68
CA GLU A 161 14.00 -5.45 -8.03
C GLU A 161 14.56 -4.83 -9.31
N GLU A 162 13.73 -4.70 -10.36
CA GLU A 162 14.08 -4.03 -11.61
C GLU A 162 14.51 -2.58 -11.38
N PHE A 163 13.78 -1.86 -10.53
CA PHE A 163 14.11 -0.50 -10.14
C PHE A 163 15.47 -0.41 -9.45
N VAL A 164 15.74 -1.28 -8.48
CA VAL A 164 17.01 -1.33 -7.76
C VAL A 164 18.16 -1.71 -8.70
N LEU A 165 17.94 -2.66 -9.59
CA LEU A 165 18.91 -3.07 -10.61
C LEU A 165 19.32 -1.87 -11.49
N GLU A 166 18.39 -1.05 -11.92
CA GLU A 166 18.67 0.15 -12.70
C GLU A 166 19.43 1.22 -11.90
N ILE A 167 19.15 1.36 -10.60
CA ILE A 167 19.93 2.25 -9.71
C ILE A 167 21.38 1.79 -9.62
N GLU A 168 21.60 0.51 -9.39
CA GLU A 168 22.96 -0.06 -9.26
C GLU A 168 23.75 0.06 -10.58
N LYS A 169 23.10 -0.17 -11.72
CA LYS A 169 23.72 0.07 -13.03
C LYS A 169 24.17 1.52 -13.19
N ARG A 170 23.28 2.48 -12.92
CA ARG A 170 23.58 3.91 -12.99
C ARG A 170 24.70 4.33 -12.02
N LYS A 171 24.75 3.73 -10.83
CA LYS A 171 25.83 3.97 -9.84
C LYS A 171 27.19 3.59 -10.43
N LEU A 172 27.30 2.40 -11.02
CA LEU A 172 28.54 1.93 -11.62
C LEU A 172 28.92 2.67 -12.91
N GLU A 173 27.95 3.10 -13.70
CA GLU A 173 28.16 3.97 -14.86
C GLU A 173 28.75 5.33 -14.43
N LYS A 174 28.14 5.98 -13.44
CA LYS A 174 28.64 7.25 -12.86
C LYS A 174 30.05 7.09 -12.28
N SER A 175 30.37 5.92 -11.75
CA SER A 175 31.69 5.59 -11.20
C SER A 175 32.70 5.15 -12.28
N GLN A 176 32.33 5.19 -13.56
CA GLN A 176 33.16 4.78 -14.70
C GLN A 176 33.71 3.35 -14.56
N ARG A 177 32.88 2.41 -14.10
CA ARG A 177 33.25 1.00 -13.88
C ARG A 177 32.46 0.06 -14.83
N PRO A 178 32.69 0.16 -16.17
CA PRO A 178 32.00 -0.71 -17.13
C PRO A 178 32.37 -2.19 -17.00
N ASP A 179 33.50 -2.49 -16.38
CA ASP A 179 33.96 -3.83 -16.05
C ASP A 179 33.05 -4.50 -15.00
N LEU A 180 32.58 -3.75 -14.00
CA LEU A 180 31.69 -4.22 -12.96
C LEU A 180 30.24 -4.22 -13.42
N LEU A 181 29.86 -3.24 -14.23
CA LEU A 181 28.52 -3.15 -14.82
C LEU A 181 28.11 -4.44 -15.55
N LYS A 182 29.05 -5.07 -16.27
CA LYS A 182 28.82 -6.34 -16.98
C LYS A 182 28.69 -7.55 -16.05
N LYS A 183 29.03 -7.42 -14.78
CA LYS A 183 28.98 -8.49 -13.78
C LYS A 183 27.76 -8.42 -12.90
N ILE A 184 26.97 -7.32 -12.96
CA ILE A 184 25.71 -7.24 -12.23
C ILE A 184 24.80 -8.37 -12.70
N ARG A 185 24.11 -9.02 -11.74
CA ARG A 185 23.19 -10.13 -12.02
C ARG A 185 21.89 -9.94 -11.24
N TRP A 186 20.80 -10.23 -11.90
CA TRP A 186 19.48 -10.31 -11.26
C TRP A 186 19.24 -11.78 -10.84
N VAL A 187 19.75 -12.13 -9.66
CA VAL A 187 19.86 -13.51 -9.19
C VAL A 187 18.49 -14.16 -8.97
N SER A 188 17.54 -13.44 -8.36
CA SER A 188 16.17 -13.93 -8.16
C SER A 188 15.46 -14.29 -9.47
N GLN A 189 15.74 -13.56 -10.57
CA GLN A 189 15.20 -13.86 -11.89
C GLN A 189 15.93 -15.03 -12.58
N ASP A 190 17.24 -15.09 -12.46
CA ASP A 190 18.08 -16.05 -13.21
C ASP A 190 18.16 -17.42 -12.53
N GLU A 191 18.17 -17.45 -11.18
CA GLU A 191 18.41 -18.65 -10.36
C GLU A 191 17.23 -18.97 -9.42
N GLY A 192 16.29 -18.03 -9.23
CA GLY A 192 15.17 -18.18 -8.28
C GLY A 192 15.53 -17.79 -6.84
N ASP A 193 14.57 -17.91 -5.92
CA ASP A 193 14.61 -17.39 -4.55
C ASP A 193 15.60 -18.14 -3.61
N GLY A 194 16.39 -19.05 -4.11
CA GLY A 194 17.25 -19.93 -3.29
C GLY A 194 18.57 -19.32 -2.83
N ALA A 195 19.01 -18.23 -3.42
CA ALA A 195 20.34 -17.64 -3.15
C ALA A 195 20.38 -16.76 -1.88
N GLY A 196 19.22 -16.36 -1.34
CA GLY A 196 19.11 -15.51 -0.15
C GLY A 196 19.36 -14.02 -0.41
N TYR A 197 19.43 -13.61 -1.67
CA TYR A 197 19.49 -12.23 -2.12
C TYR A 197 18.96 -12.12 -3.56
N ASP A 198 18.49 -10.93 -3.96
CA ASP A 198 17.83 -10.72 -5.25
C ASP A 198 18.79 -10.23 -6.34
N ILE A 199 19.75 -9.37 -5.98
CA ILE A 199 20.69 -8.76 -6.92
C ILE A 199 22.13 -8.87 -6.42
N LEU A 200 23.04 -9.33 -7.29
CA LEU A 200 24.47 -9.20 -7.11
C LEU A 200 24.94 -7.92 -7.79
N SER A 201 25.46 -6.98 -7.03
CA SER A 201 26.07 -5.75 -7.49
C SER A 201 27.50 -5.60 -6.93
N PHE A 202 28.10 -4.43 -7.14
CA PHE A 202 29.48 -4.16 -6.72
C PHE A 202 29.62 -2.73 -6.19
N GLU A 203 30.48 -2.54 -5.22
CA GLU A 203 31.00 -1.22 -4.89
C GLU A 203 32.01 -0.75 -5.95
N PRO A 204 32.24 0.57 -6.10
CA PRO A 204 33.22 1.08 -7.08
C PRO A 204 34.63 0.54 -6.90
N ASP A 205 35.00 0.09 -5.69
CA ASP A 205 36.26 -0.54 -5.37
C ASP A 205 36.36 -2.02 -5.79
N GLY A 206 35.26 -2.61 -6.26
CA GLY A 206 35.19 -3.99 -6.74
C GLY A 206 34.67 -4.99 -5.71
N ARG A 207 34.37 -4.61 -4.48
CA ARG A 207 33.73 -5.50 -3.50
C ARG A 207 32.33 -5.87 -3.95
N GLU A 208 31.97 -7.13 -3.76
CA GLU A 208 30.62 -7.63 -4.01
C GLU A 208 29.63 -7.00 -3.04
N ARG A 209 28.42 -6.78 -3.55
CA ARG A 209 27.29 -6.25 -2.80
C ARG A 209 26.08 -7.12 -3.08
N LEU A 210 25.62 -7.84 -2.06
CA LEU A 210 24.42 -8.66 -2.11
C LEU A 210 23.24 -7.81 -1.67
N ILE A 211 22.18 -7.75 -2.47
CA ILE A 211 21.05 -6.86 -2.25
C ILE A 211 19.78 -7.70 -2.18
N GLU A 212 19.08 -7.59 -1.07
CA GLU A 212 17.71 -8.07 -0.87
C GLU A 212 16.73 -6.90 -1.02
N VAL A 213 15.72 -7.03 -1.86
CA VAL A 213 14.75 -5.96 -2.15
C VAL A 213 13.43 -6.22 -1.45
N LYS A 214 13.00 -5.30 -0.60
CA LYS A 214 11.68 -5.34 0.03
C LYS A 214 10.82 -4.21 -0.52
N THR A 215 9.83 -4.57 -1.32
CA THR A 215 8.91 -3.61 -1.95
C THR A 215 7.58 -3.58 -1.21
N THR A 216 7.06 -2.39 -0.94
CA THR A 216 5.77 -2.20 -0.27
C THR A 216 4.87 -1.25 -1.07
N ASN A 217 3.55 -1.49 -1.03
CA ASN A 217 2.54 -0.60 -1.64
C ASN A 217 2.24 0.66 -0.80
N GLY A 218 2.84 0.81 0.37
CA GLY A 218 2.58 1.92 1.29
C GLY A 218 3.42 3.16 0.98
N ALA A 219 3.12 4.26 1.69
CA ALA A 219 3.97 5.45 1.74
C ALA A 219 5.29 5.21 2.50
N ALA A 220 5.50 4.00 3.01
CA ALA A 220 6.78 3.57 3.55
C ALA A 220 7.81 3.58 2.40
N ARG A 221 8.94 4.21 2.64
CA ARG A 221 10.07 4.23 1.72
C ARG A 221 10.44 2.79 1.38
N ASN A 222 10.65 2.51 0.10
CA ASN A 222 11.17 1.21 -0.31
C ASN A 222 12.47 0.97 0.45
N ALA A 223 12.49 -0.05 1.29
CA ALA A 223 13.69 -0.43 2.00
C ALA A 223 14.50 -1.37 1.11
N VAL A 224 15.75 -1.00 0.86
CA VAL A 224 16.74 -1.86 0.18
C VAL A 224 17.70 -2.31 1.27
N LEU A 225 17.76 -3.61 1.51
CA LEU A 225 18.73 -4.21 2.43
C LEU A 225 19.94 -4.64 1.61
N SER A 226 21.13 -4.17 2.01
CA SER A 226 22.42 -4.65 1.45
C SER A 226 23.23 -5.30 2.56
N PHE A 227 23.84 -6.43 2.26
CA PHE A 227 24.74 -7.17 3.15
C PHE A 227 26.15 -7.18 2.60
#